data_44d2da97d3068712949fde5aefb9036b
#
_entry.id   44d2da97d3068712949fde5aefb9036b
#
_cell.length_a   1.000
_cell.length_b   1.000
_cell.length_c   1.000
_cell.angle_alpha   90.00
_cell.angle_beta   90.00
_cell.angle_gamma   90.00
#
_symmetry.space_group_name_H-M   'P 1'
#
loop_
_entity.id
_entity.type
_entity.pdbx_description
1 polymer ?
#
loop_
_entity_poly.entity_id
_entity_poly.type
_entity_poly.pdbx_seq_one_letter_code
_entity_poly.pdbx_strand_id
1 'polypeptide(L)'
;MKKIVQTAGRNALGEFAPDFAHYNDDVLFGENWNNQDIDVKTRSIITVVALMAQGITDSSLKFHLQNAKDHGVTQKEIAAIIAHVAFYAGWPKGWAVFNLAKEVWSVSEGDLPYEDEAMRAHAKEMVFPIGAPNDAFAKYFTGQSYLAPVSTSQVGIFNVTFEPGCRNNWHIHHAKQGGGQILVCVAGRGYYQEEGKEAIEMKTGDCINIPPEVKHWHGAAPDEWFSHLAIEVPGEGCANEWCEAVGDEQYECLK
;
A
#
# COMPACT_ATOMS: atom_id res chain seq x y z
N MET A 1 9.71 7.97 25.06
CA MET A 1 8.49 8.31 24.32
C MET A 1 8.42 9.83 24.17
N LYS A 2 7.99 10.37 23.01
CA LYS A 2 7.87 11.83 22.83
C LYS A 2 6.72 12.34 23.69
N LYS A 3 6.93 13.38 24.48
CA LYS A 3 5.91 13.96 25.35
C LYS A 3 4.80 14.59 24.51
N ILE A 4 3.55 14.30 24.84
CA ILE A 4 2.39 14.93 24.21
C ILE A 4 2.29 16.36 24.74
N VAL A 5 2.20 17.31 23.84
CA VAL A 5 2.02 18.73 24.14
C VAL A 5 0.83 19.23 23.31
N GLN A 6 -0.12 19.88 23.92
CA GLN A 6 -1.29 20.47 23.27
C GLN A 6 -1.39 21.95 23.60
N THR A 7 -1.82 22.74 22.63
CA THR A 7 -2.07 24.19 22.77
C THR A 7 -3.42 24.60 22.19
N ALA A 8 -4.24 23.64 21.78
CA ALA A 8 -5.52 23.91 21.12
C ALA A 8 -6.49 24.68 22.02
N GLY A 9 -6.50 24.38 23.32
CA GLY A 9 -7.33 25.10 24.30
C GLY A 9 -6.96 26.57 24.37
N ARG A 10 -5.67 26.90 24.52
CA ARG A 10 -5.19 28.31 24.55
C ARG A 10 -5.45 29.01 23.23
N ASN A 11 -5.19 28.34 22.11
CA ASN A 11 -5.35 28.92 20.78
C ASN A 11 -6.82 29.26 20.47
N ALA A 12 -7.75 28.40 20.90
CA ALA A 12 -9.18 28.57 20.60
C ALA A 12 -9.92 29.42 21.66
N LEU A 13 -9.59 29.27 22.94
CA LEU A 13 -10.41 29.77 24.05
C LEU A 13 -9.61 30.53 25.10
N GLY A 14 -8.29 30.77 24.92
CA GLY A 14 -7.40 31.27 25.96
C GLY A 14 -7.88 32.56 26.65
N GLU A 15 -8.37 33.54 25.91
CA GLU A 15 -8.90 34.80 26.46
C GLU A 15 -10.34 34.66 26.96
N PHE A 16 -11.14 33.81 26.32
CA PHE A 16 -12.55 33.61 26.65
C PHE A 16 -12.74 32.69 27.86
N ALA A 17 -11.94 31.62 27.95
CA ALA A 17 -12.05 30.61 29.00
C ALA A 17 -10.65 30.09 29.43
N PRO A 18 -9.86 30.95 30.15
CA PRO A 18 -8.46 30.63 30.46
C PRO A 18 -8.31 29.35 31.33
N ASP A 19 -9.19 29.12 32.28
CA ASP A 19 -9.16 27.96 33.14
C ASP A 19 -9.45 26.68 32.34
N PHE A 20 -10.42 26.71 31.43
CA PHE A 20 -10.72 25.58 30.56
C PHE A 20 -9.54 25.26 29.62
N ALA A 21 -8.92 26.29 29.05
CA ALA A 21 -7.74 26.17 28.23
C ALA A 21 -6.58 25.52 29.00
N HIS A 22 -6.35 25.97 30.25
CA HIS A 22 -5.36 25.35 31.14
C HIS A 22 -5.68 23.87 31.43
N TYR A 23 -6.92 23.56 31.82
CA TYR A 23 -7.31 22.18 32.09
C TYR A 23 -7.18 21.28 30.86
N ASN A 24 -7.51 21.79 29.68
CA ASN A 24 -7.33 21.05 28.44
C ASN A 24 -5.85 20.79 28.11
N ASP A 25 -5.06 21.86 28.05
CA ASP A 25 -3.71 21.79 27.49
C ASP A 25 -2.71 21.22 28.51
N ASP A 26 -2.76 21.67 29.77
CA ASP A 26 -1.77 21.31 30.77
C ASP A 26 -2.15 20.08 31.57
N VAL A 27 -3.40 19.99 32.03
CA VAL A 27 -3.83 18.89 32.90
C VAL A 27 -4.21 17.65 32.06
N LEU A 28 -5.18 17.81 31.13
CA LEU A 28 -5.62 16.67 30.33
C LEU A 28 -4.50 16.15 29.45
N PHE A 29 -3.99 16.96 28.53
CA PHE A 29 -2.96 16.52 27.60
C PHE A 29 -1.55 16.55 28.20
N GLY A 30 -1.22 17.55 29.01
CA GLY A 30 0.10 17.73 29.61
C GLY A 30 0.45 16.73 30.70
N GLU A 31 -0.52 16.32 31.51
CA GLU A 31 -0.33 15.40 32.64
C GLU A 31 -0.98 14.03 32.37
N ASN A 32 -2.32 13.98 32.21
CA ASN A 32 -3.04 12.71 32.13
C ASN A 32 -2.65 11.88 30.89
N TRP A 33 -2.56 12.51 29.71
CA TRP A 33 -2.15 11.80 28.49
C TRP A 33 -0.67 11.37 28.49
N ASN A 34 0.16 11.97 29.32
CA ASN A 34 1.57 11.61 29.52
C ASN A 34 1.81 10.65 30.69
N ASN A 35 0.79 10.28 31.44
CA ASN A 35 0.90 9.25 32.48
C ASN A 35 1.17 7.88 31.85
N GLN A 36 2.19 7.17 32.36
CA GLN A 36 2.71 5.93 31.77
C GLN A 36 2.03 4.66 32.29
N ASP A 37 1.03 4.76 33.18
CA ASP A 37 0.30 3.59 33.68
C ASP A 37 -0.52 2.87 32.58
N ILE A 38 -0.90 3.64 31.53
CA ILE A 38 -1.53 3.14 30.33
C ILE A 38 -0.76 3.72 29.11
N ASP A 39 -0.40 2.87 28.16
CA ASP A 39 0.28 3.33 26.95
C ASP A 39 -0.64 4.23 26.10
N VAL A 40 -0.02 5.08 25.27
CA VAL A 40 -0.74 6.11 24.51
C VAL A 40 -1.69 5.53 23.47
N LYS A 41 -1.38 4.36 22.90
CA LYS A 41 -2.24 3.65 21.95
C LYS A 41 -3.52 3.18 22.64
N THR A 42 -3.39 2.52 23.78
CA THR A 42 -4.51 2.09 24.61
C THR A 42 -5.37 3.27 25.05
N ARG A 43 -4.74 4.37 25.46
CA ARG A 43 -5.42 5.60 25.86
C ARG A 43 -6.27 6.19 24.73
N SER A 44 -5.73 6.20 23.51
CA SER A 44 -6.45 6.64 22.31
C SER A 44 -7.66 5.76 22.00
N ILE A 45 -7.50 4.44 22.11
CA ILE A 45 -8.60 3.48 21.93
C ILE A 45 -9.71 3.73 22.95
N ILE A 46 -9.36 3.87 24.24
CA ILE A 46 -10.34 4.15 25.31
C ILE A 46 -11.10 5.44 25.02
N THR A 47 -10.41 6.49 24.57
CA THR A 47 -11.05 7.77 24.26
C THR A 47 -12.04 7.64 23.09
N VAL A 48 -11.65 6.97 22.00
CA VAL A 48 -12.54 6.71 20.86
C VAL A 48 -13.77 5.92 21.29
N VAL A 49 -13.58 4.85 22.08
CA VAL A 49 -14.66 4.02 22.61
C VAL A 49 -15.61 4.83 23.48
N ALA A 50 -15.09 5.67 24.39
CA ALA A 50 -15.87 6.51 25.27
C ALA A 50 -16.74 7.52 24.49
N LEU A 51 -16.18 8.19 23.48
CA LEU A 51 -16.89 9.15 22.63
C LEU A 51 -17.98 8.46 21.80
N MET A 52 -17.65 7.32 21.17
CA MET A 52 -18.61 6.51 20.43
C MET A 52 -19.78 6.06 21.31
N ALA A 53 -19.50 5.57 22.50
CA ALA A 53 -20.54 5.11 23.44
C ALA A 53 -21.49 6.24 23.85
N GLN A 54 -20.99 7.44 24.00
CA GLN A 54 -21.79 8.63 24.31
C GLN A 54 -22.56 9.18 23.09
N GLY A 55 -22.25 8.72 21.88
CA GLY A 55 -22.87 9.21 20.64
C GLY A 55 -22.27 10.51 20.10
N ILE A 56 -21.07 10.86 20.54
CA ILE A 56 -20.29 11.96 19.97
C ILE A 56 -19.68 11.45 18.67
N THR A 57 -20.17 11.93 17.52
CA THR A 57 -19.81 11.45 16.19
C THR A 57 -19.51 12.60 15.23
N ASP A 58 -19.02 13.71 15.78
CA ASP A 58 -18.65 14.93 15.08
C ASP A 58 -17.12 15.04 14.88
N SER A 59 -16.65 16.25 14.60
CA SER A 59 -15.23 16.55 14.40
C SER A 59 -14.36 16.22 15.61
N SER A 60 -14.91 16.21 16.83
CA SER A 60 -14.18 15.83 18.04
C SER A 60 -13.76 14.38 17.98
N LEU A 61 -14.67 13.50 17.58
CA LEU A 61 -14.34 12.08 17.40
C LEU A 61 -13.36 11.86 16.25
N LYS A 62 -13.51 12.61 15.13
CA LYS A 62 -12.56 12.53 14.01
C LYS A 62 -11.14 12.88 14.44
N PHE A 63 -10.96 13.92 15.26
CA PHE A 63 -9.68 14.28 15.86
C PHE A 63 -9.09 13.13 16.69
N HIS A 64 -9.89 12.46 17.52
CA HIS A 64 -9.42 11.36 18.35
C HIS A 64 -9.17 10.07 17.53
N LEU A 65 -9.86 9.86 16.42
CA LEU A 65 -9.55 8.79 15.46
C LEU A 65 -8.19 9.04 14.79
N GLN A 66 -7.90 10.30 14.40
CA GLN A 66 -6.59 10.67 13.87
C GLN A 66 -5.49 10.43 14.91
N ASN A 67 -5.67 10.88 16.15
CA ASN A 67 -4.72 10.58 17.23
C ASN A 67 -4.51 9.08 17.43
N ALA A 68 -5.56 8.27 17.32
CA ALA A 68 -5.44 6.82 17.43
C ALA A 68 -4.58 6.24 16.30
N LYS A 69 -4.76 6.70 15.07
CA LYS A 69 -3.89 6.35 13.91
C LYS A 69 -2.44 6.74 14.17
N ASP A 70 -2.19 7.99 14.59
CA ASP A 70 -0.86 8.53 14.86
C ASP A 70 -0.14 7.80 16.02
N HIS A 71 -0.90 7.26 16.96
CA HIS A 71 -0.40 6.45 18.06
C HIS A 71 -0.33 4.95 17.75
N GLY A 72 -0.46 4.57 16.46
CA GLY A 72 -0.21 3.22 15.97
C GLY A 72 -1.41 2.26 16.03
N VAL A 73 -2.64 2.78 16.12
CA VAL A 73 -3.84 1.96 15.91
C VAL A 73 -4.00 1.71 14.41
N THR A 74 -3.95 0.45 14.00
CA THR A 74 -4.10 0.05 12.60
C THR A 74 -5.55 0.10 12.13
N GLN A 75 -5.77 0.17 10.82
CA GLN A 75 -7.10 0.09 10.22
C GLN A 75 -7.86 -1.19 10.65
N LYS A 76 -7.16 -2.32 10.73
CA LYS A 76 -7.74 -3.60 11.17
C LYS A 76 -8.18 -3.56 12.63
N GLU A 77 -7.37 -2.95 13.49
CA GLU A 77 -7.69 -2.82 14.92
C GLU A 77 -8.88 -1.89 15.11
N ILE A 78 -8.88 -0.70 14.50
CA ILE A 78 -10.01 0.24 14.70
C ILE A 78 -11.31 -0.33 14.15
N ALA A 79 -11.28 -1.06 13.03
CA ALA A 79 -12.46 -1.73 12.50
C ALA A 79 -13.01 -2.77 13.48
N ALA A 80 -12.15 -3.59 14.08
CA ALA A 80 -12.56 -4.58 15.07
C ALA A 80 -13.11 -3.92 16.36
N ILE A 81 -12.49 -2.82 16.80
CA ILE A 81 -12.92 -2.06 17.98
C ILE A 81 -14.33 -1.48 17.75
N ILE A 82 -14.55 -0.79 16.63
CA ILE A 82 -15.85 -0.19 16.29
C ILE A 82 -16.92 -1.27 16.20
N ALA A 83 -16.63 -2.38 15.49
CA ALA A 83 -17.55 -3.50 15.38
C ALA A 83 -17.93 -4.07 16.75
N HIS A 84 -16.95 -4.31 17.62
CA HIS A 84 -17.20 -4.81 18.97
C HIS A 84 -18.06 -3.83 19.79
N VAL A 85 -17.69 -2.56 19.82
CA VAL A 85 -18.41 -1.53 20.60
C VAL A 85 -19.83 -1.31 20.08
N ALA A 86 -20.12 -1.51 18.79
CA ALA A 86 -21.45 -1.38 18.22
C ALA A 86 -22.48 -2.33 18.84
N PHE A 87 -22.06 -3.51 19.31
CA PHE A 87 -22.94 -4.43 20.05
C PHE A 87 -23.38 -3.89 21.41
N TYR A 88 -22.60 -3.01 22.03
CA TYR A 88 -22.87 -2.44 23.36
C TYR A 88 -23.43 -1.02 23.29
N ALA A 89 -23.00 -0.21 22.33
CA ALA A 89 -23.35 1.19 22.19
C ALA A 89 -24.46 1.48 21.16
N GLY A 90 -24.77 0.48 20.32
CA GLY A 90 -25.79 0.56 19.28
C GLY A 90 -25.23 0.68 17.87
N TRP A 91 -25.83 -0.06 16.95
CA TRP A 91 -25.41 -0.20 15.55
C TRP A 91 -25.35 1.12 14.75
N PRO A 92 -26.31 2.07 14.91
CA PRO A 92 -26.24 3.35 14.22
C PRO A 92 -24.98 4.18 14.57
N LYS A 93 -24.51 4.11 15.83
CA LYS A 93 -23.28 4.77 16.25
C LYS A 93 -22.06 4.12 15.58
N GLY A 94 -22.05 2.79 15.45
CA GLY A 94 -21.03 2.06 14.69
C GLY A 94 -20.89 2.58 13.26
N TRP A 95 -21.99 2.72 12.55
CA TRP A 95 -22.00 3.26 11.20
C TRP A 95 -21.44 4.68 11.11
N ALA A 96 -21.87 5.57 12.02
CA ALA A 96 -21.36 6.93 12.04
C ALA A 96 -19.83 6.99 12.27
N VAL A 97 -19.34 6.16 13.22
CA VAL A 97 -17.90 6.10 13.52
C VAL A 97 -17.11 5.45 12.39
N PHE A 98 -17.65 4.42 11.72
CA PHE A 98 -17.00 3.84 10.53
C PHE A 98 -16.84 4.84 9.40
N ASN A 99 -17.84 5.71 9.17
CA ASN A 99 -17.72 6.75 8.16
C ASN A 99 -16.56 7.70 8.47
N LEU A 100 -16.43 8.17 9.71
CA LEU A 100 -15.30 8.99 10.15
C LEU A 100 -13.97 8.23 10.09
N ALA A 101 -13.95 6.97 10.52
CA ALA A 101 -12.75 6.15 10.49
C ALA A 101 -12.28 5.90 9.04
N LYS A 102 -13.19 5.67 8.10
CA LYS A 102 -12.84 5.57 6.67
C LYS A 102 -12.13 6.82 6.15
N GLU A 103 -12.57 8.01 6.56
CA GLU A 103 -11.90 9.26 6.17
C GLU A 103 -10.49 9.35 6.78
N VAL A 104 -10.30 8.92 8.02
CA VAL A 104 -9.01 8.98 8.73
C VAL A 104 -8.02 7.91 8.22
N TRP A 105 -8.50 6.70 7.97
CA TRP A 105 -7.67 5.60 7.45
C TRP A 105 -7.76 5.46 5.93
N SER A 106 -8.52 6.34 5.23
CA SER A 106 -8.32 6.46 3.79
C SER A 106 -6.85 6.85 3.55
N VAL A 107 -6.25 6.26 2.56
CA VAL A 107 -4.94 6.72 2.08
C VAL A 107 -5.20 8.09 1.47
N SER A 108 -4.88 9.17 2.19
CA SER A 108 -4.87 10.50 1.60
C SER A 108 -3.75 10.57 0.56
N GLU A 109 -3.92 11.38 -0.46
CA GLU A 109 -2.93 11.54 -1.54
C GLU A 109 -1.52 11.87 -1.02
N GLY A 110 -1.40 12.38 0.23
CA GLY A 110 -0.12 12.66 0.90
C GLY A 110 0.46 11.50 1.74
N ASP A 111 -0.31 10.43 1.99
CA ASP A 111 0.11 9.33 2.87
C ASP A 111 0.66 8.10 2.12
N LEU A 112 0.67 8.12 0.79
CA LEU A 112 1.39 7.11 0.03
C LEU A 112 2.89 7.27 0.32
N PRO A 113 3.61 6.20 0.66
CA PRO A 113 5.03 6.26 0.99
C PRO A 113 5.93 6.56 -0.23
N TYR A 114 5.36 7.17 -1.25
CA TYR A 114 6.00 7.48 -2.51
C TYR A 114 6.20 8.99 -2.63
N GLU A 115 7.44 9.43 -2.79
CA GLU A 115 7.81 10.84 -2.92
C GLU A 115 7.46 11.39 -4.31
N ASP A 116 7.48 10.54 -5.33
CA ASP A 116 7.21 10.87 -6.73
C ASP A 116 5.70 10.94 -7.02
N GLU A 117 5.26 12.01 -7.70
CA GLU A 117 3.85 12.23 -8.08
C GLU A 117 3.36 11.20 -9.11
N ALA A 118 4.19 10.81 -10.07
CA ALA A 118 3.84 9.81 -11.07
C ALA A 118 3.66 8.42 -10.43
N MET A 119 4.54 8.07 -9.48
CA MET A 119 4.43 6.84 -8.70
C MET A 119 3.15 6.81 -7.86
N ARG A 120 2.79 7.95 -7.23
CA ARG A 120 1.52 8.10 -6.51
C ARG A 120 0.31 7.96 -7.40
N ALA A 121 0.35 8.54 -8.61
CA ALA A 121 -0.72 8.42 -9.59
C ALA A 121 -0.93 6.96 -10.01
N HIS A 122 0.16 6.25 -10.33
CA HIS A 122 0.11 4.83 -10.67
C HIS A 122 -0.41 3.97 -9.52
N ALA A 123 0.04 4.24 -8.28
CA ALA A 123 -0.42 3.52 -7.09
C ALA A 123 -1.92 3.63 -6.82
N LYS A 124 -2.58 4.71 -7.24
CA LYS A 124 -4.03 4.88 -7.12
C LYS A 124 -4.83 3.96 -8.04
N GLU A 125 -4.27 3.55 -9.15
CA GLU A 125 -4.91 2.64 -10.12
C GLU A 125 -4.76 1.18 -9.69
N MET A 126 -3.89 0.90 -8.71
CA MET A 126 -3.52 -0.44 -8.31
C MET A 126 -4.37 -0.98 -7.17
N VAL A 127 -4.69 -2.27 -7.23
CA VAL A 127 -5.27 -3.05 -6.12
C VAL A 127 -4.16 -3.59 -5.20
N PHE A 128 -2.98 -3.89 -5.75
CA PHE A 128 -1.82 -4.42 -5.03
C PHE A 128 -0.81 -3.30 -4.76
N PRO A 129 -0.03 -3.36 -3.66
CA PRO A 129 0.99 -2.34 -3.40
C PRO A 129 2.10 -2.41 -4.45
N ILE A 130 2.73 -1.26 -4.75
CA ILE A 130 3.93 -1.21 -5.61
C ILE A 130 5.05 -2.07 -5.02
N GLY A 131 5.22 -2.04 -3.71
CA GLY A 131 6.24 -2.81 -3.01
C GLY A 131 7.53 -2.02 -2.75
N ALA A 132 8.56 -2.76 -2.35
CA ALA A 132 9.90 -2.21 -2.13
C ALA A 132 10.71 -2.20 -3.44
N PRO A 133 11.76 -1.37 -3.54
CA PRO A 133 12.72 -1.46 -4.64
C PRO A 133 13.22 -2.89 -4.84
N ASN A 134 13.29 -3.33 -6.08
CA ASN A 134 13.65 -4.71 -6.45
C ASN A 134 15.17 -4.91 -6.49
N ASP A 135 15.86 -4.50 -5.43
CA ASP A 135 17.34 -4.48 -5.37
C ASP A 135 17.97 -5.86 -5.55
N ALA A 136 17.32 -6.91 -5.05
CA ALA A 136 17.84 -8.28 -5.14
C ALA A 136 17.98 -8.76 -6.59
N PHE A 137 17.15 -8.26 -7.49
CA PHE A 137 17.14 -8.62 -8.91
C PHE A 137 17.57 -7.47 -9.83
N ALA A 138 17.96 -6.32 -9.28
CA ALA A 138 18.27 -5.10 -10.06
C ALA A 138 19.24 -5.33 -11.22
N LYS A 139 20.22 -6.22 -11.07
CA LYS A 139 21.18 -6.59 -12.12
C LYS A 139 20.56 -7.24 -13.38
N TYR A 140 19.32 -7.67 -13.30
CA TYR A 140 18.54 -8.27 -14.38
C TYR A 140 17.50 -7.33 -14.97
N PHE A 141 17.55 -6.05 -14.60
CA PHE A 141 16.63 -5.02 -15.07
C PHE A 141 17.40 -3.83 -15.63
N THR A 142 16.86 -3.22 -16.67
CA THR A 142 17.24 -1.88 -17.13
C THR A 142 16.18 -0.91 -16.59
N GLY A 143 16.59 0.09 -15.78
CA GLY A 143 15.68 1.00 -15.09
C GLY A 143 15.23 0.47 -13.72
N GLN A 144 14.35 1.22 -13.06
CA GLN A 144 13.89 0.92 -11.70
C GLN A 144 12.64 0.06 -11.71
N SER A 145 12.65 -0.97 -10.90
CA SER A 145 11.48 -1.83 -10.64
C SER A 145 11.25 -2.02 -9.15
N TYR A 146 10.04 -2.46 -8.82
CA TYR A 146 9.58 -2.70 -7.44
C TYR A 146 8.93 -4.06 -7.35
N LEU A 147 8.96 -4.68 -6.17
CA LEU A 147 8.43 -6.00 -5.95
C LEU A 147 7.60 -6.06 -4.66
N ALA A 148 6.38 -6.54 -4.76
CA ALA A 148 5.53 -6.84 -3.62
C ALA A 148 5.09 -8.31 -3.65
N PRO A 149 5.37 -9.12 -2.60
CA PRO A 149 4.83 -10.46 -2.51
C PRO A 149 3.31 -10.43 -2.27
N VAL A 150 2.57 -11.15 -3.09
CA VAL A 150 1.11 -11.34 -2.97
C VAL A 150 0.80 -12.71 -2.37
N SER A 151 1.52 -13.74 -2.81
CA SER A 151 1.46 -15.10 -2.25
C SER A 151 2.84 -15.74 -2.28
N THR A 152 3.23 -16.34 -1.16
CA THR A 152 4.52 -17.05 -1.03
C THR A 152 4.35 -18.52 -0.64
N SER A 153 3.10 -18.99 -0.59
CA SER A 153 2.75 -20.38 -0.29
C SER A 153 1.91 -20.98 -1.42
N GLN A 154 2.01 -22.26 -1.67
CA GLN A 154 1.38 -23.01 -2.77
C GLN A 154 1.81 -22.52 -4.16
N VAL A 155 1.49 -21.28 -4.52
CA VAL A 155 1.88 -20.62 -5.77
C VAL A 155 2.55 -19.30 -5.45
N GLY A 156 3.75 -19.09 -5.98
CA GLY A 156 4.44 -17.81 -5.92
C GLY A 156 3.70 -16.78 -6.78
N ILE A 157 3.25 -15.69 -6.18
CA ILE A 157 2.61 -14.57 -6.88
C ILE A 157 3.25 -13.29 -6.38
N PHE A 158 3.78 -12.51 -7.29
CA PHE A 158 4.42 -11.24 -7.00
C PHE A 158 3.80 -10.14 -7.86
N ASN A 159 3.51 -9.01 -7.26
CA ASN A 159 3.24 -7.80 -8.03
C ASN A 159 4.58 -7.15 -8.38
N VAL A 160 4.89 -7.10 -9.66
CA VAL A 160 6.10 -6.46 -10.19
C VAL A 160 5.69 -5.16 -10.85
N THR A 161 6.25 -4.06 -10.38
CA THR A 161 5.99 -2.71 -10.90
C THR A 161 7.25 -2.16 -11.56
N PHE A 162 7.10 -1.59 -12.72
CA PHE A 162 8.15 -1.02 -13.56
C PHE A 162 7.91 0.47 -13.77
N GLU A 163 8.94 1.29 -13.55
CA GLU A 163 8.92 2.68 -14.01
C GLU A 163 8.88 2.78 -15.53
N PRO A 164 8.44 3.90 -16.10
CA PRO A 164 8.53 4.14 -17.54
C PRO A 164 9.93 3.82 -18.07
N GLY A 165 10.01 3.06 -19.15
CA GLY A 165 11.28 2.63 -19.73
C GLY A 165 11.96 1.42 -19.06
N CYS A 166 11.48 0.98 -17.91
CA CYS A 166 12.07 -0.16 -17.21
C CYS A 166 11.61 -1.49 -17.83
N ARG A 167 12.56 -2.41 -17.99
CA ARG A 167 12.35 -3.76 -18.52
C ARG A 167 13.30 -4.75 -17.91
N ASN A 168 12.89 -6.02 -17.83
CA ASN A 168 13.80 -7.08 -17.42
C ASN A 168 14.63 -7.60 -18.63
N ASN A 169 15.66 -8.34 -18.30
CA ASN A 169 16.46 -9.06 -19.29
C ASN A 169 15.64 -10.17 -19.94
N TRP A 170 16.07 -10.62 -21.10
CA TRP A 170 15.66 -11.90 -21.64
C TRP A 170 15.87 -12.99 -20.58
N HIS A 171 14.88 -13.90 -20.42
CA HIS A 171 14.97 -14.98 -19.45
C HIS A 171 14.09 -16.16 -19.86
N ILE A 172 14.33 -17.30 -19.21
CA ILE A 172 13.65 -18.55 -19.47
C ILE A 172 13.22 -19.15 -18.13
N HIS A 173 11.97 -19.60 -18.05
CA HIS A 173 11.48 -20.43 -16.97
C HIS A 173 11.58 -21.89 -17.39
N HIS A 174 12.59 -22.60 -16.89
CA HIS A 174 12.78 -24.03 -17.16
C HIS A 174 11.85 -24.88 -16.30
N ALA A 175 11.34 -25.97 -16.84
CA ALA A 175 10.68 -27.02 -16.07
C ALA A 175 10.67 -28.35 -16.85
N LYS A 176 10.78 -29.48 -16.14
CA LYS A 176 10.65 -30.80 -16.73
C LYS A 176 9.20 -31.19 -16.99
N GLN A 177 8.28 -30.72 -16.13
CA GLN A 177 6.84 -30.91 -16.26
C GLN A 177 6.12 -29.77 -15.55
N GLY A 178 5.02 -29.25 -16.12
CA GLY A 178 4.37 -28.04 -15.65
C GLY A 178 5.29 -26.84 -15.81
N GLY A 179 5.25 -25.90 -14.88
CA GLY A 179 6.14 -24.73 -14.91
C GLY A 179 5.71 -23.62 -15.88
N GLY A 180 6.61 -22.69 -16.13
CA GLY A 180 6.34 -21.46 -16.87
C GLY A 180 5.82 -20.35 -15.98
N GLN A 181 5.30 -19.28 -16.60
CA GLN A 181 4.83 -18.11 -15.88
C GLN A 181 3.52 -17.60 -16.47
N ILE A 182 2.68 -17.00 -15.64
CA ILE A 182 1.51 -16.25 -16.09
C ILE A 182 1.68 -14.81 -15.67
N LEU A 183 1.50 -13.89 -16.61
CA LEU A 183 1.46 -12.44 -16.35
C LEU A 183 0.03 -11.96 -16.44
N VAL A 184 -0.40 -11.17 -15.44
CA VAL A 184 -1.69 -10.49 -15.47
C VAL A 184 -1.43 -9.00 -15.25
N CYS A 185 -1.67 -8.16 -16.25
CA CYS A 185 -1.53 -6.73 -16.12
C CYS A 185 -2.60 -6.19 -15.15
N VAL A 186 -2.17 -5.48 -14.10
CA VAL A 186 -3.05 -4.94 -13.05
C VAL A 186 -3.12 -3.42 -13.06
N ALA A 187 -2.15 -2.72 -13.69
CA ALA A 187 -2.19 -1.27 -13.89
C ALA A 187 -1.20 -0.83 -14.98
N GLY A 188 -1.54 0.26 -15.66
CA GLY A 188 -0.68 0.89 -16.66
C GLY A 188 -0.53 0.10 -17.96
N ARG A 189 0.57 0.35 -18.67
CA ARG A 189 0.84 -0.21 -19.99
C ARG A 189 2.29 -0.72 -20.10
N GLY A 190 2.44 -1.90 -20.67
CA GLY A 190 3.75 -2.52 -20.87
C GLY A 190 3.79 -3.44 -22.08
N TYR A 191 4.89 -4.16 -22.21
CA TYR A 191 5.13 -5.08 -23.31
C TYR A 191 5.62 -6.43 -22.82
N TYR A 192 5.26 -7.45 -23.55
CA TYR A 192 5.79 -8.80 -23.48
C TYR A 192 6.30 -9.22 -24.85
N GLN A 193 7.42 -9.91 -24.93
CA GLN A 193 7.94 -10.44 -26.18
C GLN A 193 8.61 -11.79 -25.98
N GLU A 194 8.30 -12.74 -26.85
CA GLU A 194 9.05 -13.98 -27.03
C GLU A 194 10.16 -13.79 -28.08
N GLU A 195 11.25 -14.52 -27.92
CA GLU A 195 12.35 -14.50 -28.88
C GLU A 195 11.86 -14.84 -30.30
N GLY A 196 12.22 -13.99 -31.25
CA GLY A 196 11.85 -14.15 -32.67
C GLY A 196 10.42 -13.79 -33.02
N LYS A 197 9.62 -13.26 -32.07
CA LYS A 197 8.26 -12.74 -32.31
C LYS A 197 8.20 -11.23 -32.11
N GLU A 198 7.10 -10.62 -32.59
CA GLU A 198 6.81 -9.21 -32.32
C GLU A 198 6.41 -9.03 -30.85
N ALA A 199 6.69 -7.84 -30.30
CA ALA A 199 6.27 -7.50 -28.95
C ALA A 199 4.76 -7.30 -28.90
N ILE A 200 4.14 -7.77 -27.82
CA ILE A 200 2.71 -7.67 -27.55
C ILE A 200 2.51 -6.59 -26.48
N GLU A 201 1.72 -5.57 -26.78
CA GLU A 201 1.31 -4.57 -25.79
C GLU A 201 0.36 -5.23 -24.76
N MET A 202 0.57 -4.91 -23.49
CA MET A 202 -0.25 -5.34 -22.36
C MET A 202 -0.89 -4.14 -21.68
N LYS A 203 -2.19 -4.22 -21.44
CA LYS A 203 -2.99 -3.23 -20.70
C LYS A 203 -3.70 -3.90 -19.53
N THR A 204 -4.17 -3.11 -18.59
CA THR A 204 -4.91 -3.60 -17.41
C THR A 204 -6.00 -4.59 -17.81
N GLY A 205 -5.95 -5.80 -17.26
CA GLY A 205 -6.84 -6.92 -17.54
C GLY A 205 -6.29 -7.95 -18.52
N ASP A 206 -5.21 -7.64 -19.25
CA ASP A 206 -4.59 -8.61 -20.15
C ASP A 206 -3.84 -9.70 -19.38
N CYS A 207 -3.86 -10.92 -19.94
CA CYS A 207 -3.23 -12.09 -19.37
C CYS A 207 -2.39 -12.80 -20.43
N ILE A 208 -1.12 -13.05 -20.13
CA ILE A 208 -0.20 -13.81 -20.97
C ILE A 208 0.15 -15.10 -20.26
N ASN A 209 -0.02 -16.23 -20.94
CA ASN A 209 0.46 -17.53 -20.47
C ASN A 209 1.78 -17.86 -21.18
N ILE A 210 2.84 -18.00 -20.41
CA ILE A 210 4.20 -18.26 -20.89
C ILE A 210 4.54 -19.73 -20.56
N PRO A 211 4.58 -20.61 -21.55
CA PRO A 211 5.02 -21.99 -21.33
C PRO A 211 6.46 -22.05 -20.81
N PRO A 212 6.85 -23.16 -20.14
CA PRO A 212 8.26 -23.37 -19.83
C PRO A 212 9.11 -23.42 -21.11
N GLU A 213 10.40 -23.16 -20.98
CA GLU A 213 11.41 -23.14 -22.05
C GLU A 213 11.25 -22.02 -23.09
N VAL A 214 10.30 -21.09 -22.90
CA VAL A 214 10.14 -19.93 -23.78
C VAL A 214 11.06 -18.81 -23.31
N LYS A 215 11.99 -18.37 -24.16
CA LYS A 215 12.82 -17.19 -23.92
C LYS A 215 12.01 -15.94 -24.22
N HIS A 216 11.88 -15.06 -23.20
CA HIS A 216 11.04 -13.87 -23.27
C HIS A 216 11.55 -12.76 -22.37
N TRP A 217 10.98 -11.59 -22.54
CA TRP A 217 11.13 -10.45 -21.65
C TRP A 217 9.79 -9.72 -21.50
N HIS A 218 9.67 -8.89 -20.46
CA HIS A 218 8.55 -7.97 -20.26
C HIS A 218 9.01 -6.71 -19.52
N GLY A 219 8.24 -5.64 -19.64
CA GLY A 219 8.57 -4.36 -19.03
C GLY A 219 7.53 -3.29 -19.33
N ALA A 220 7.72 -2.11 -18.74
CA ALA A 220 6.88 -0.95 -18.95
C ALA A 220 6.95 -0.44 -20.40
N ALA A 221 6.00 0.38 -20.81
CA ALA A 221 6.15 1.20 -21.99
C ALA A 221 7.20 2.31 -21.74
N PRO A 222 7.77 2.92 -22.79
CA PRO A 222 8.78 3.97 -22.62
C PRO A 222 8.29 5.19 -21.82
N ASP A 223 6.98 5.45 -21.82
CA ASP A 223 6.35 6.67 -21.30
C ASP A 223 5.31 6.42 -20.21
N GLU A 224 5.08 5.16 -19.80
CA GLU A 224 4.02 4.82 -18.86
C GLU A 224 4.48 3.75 -17.86
N TRP A 225 4.01 3.86 -16.62
CA TRP A 225 4.19 2.85 -15.59
C TRP A 225 3.47 1.55 -15.98
N PHE A 226 3.99 0.44 -15.50
CA PHE A 226 3.42 -0.88 -15.74
C PHE A 226 3.51 -1.75 -14.49
N SER A 227 2.40 -2.38 -14.12
CA SER A 227 2.37 -3.37 -13.05
C SER A 227 1.65 -4.62 -13.49
N HIS A 228 2.24 -5.76 -13.18
CA HIS A 228 1.61 -7.05 -13.44
C HIS A 228 1.83 -8.02 -12.28
N LEU A 229 0.93 -8.96 -12.11
CA LEU A 229 1.18 -10.15 -11.32
C LEU A 229 2.07 -11.09 -12.13
N ALA A 230 3.21 -11.46 -11.55
CA ALA A 230 4.03 -12.56 -11.99
C ALA A 230 3.61 -13.80 -11.17
N ILE A 231 3.01 -14.77 -11.83
CA ILE A 231 2.51 -16.00 -11.20
C ILE A 231 3.40 -17.14 -11.65
N GLU A 232 4.13 -17.73 -10.71
CA GLU A 232 4.98 -18.88 -10.99
C GLU A 232 4.14 -20.14 -11.07
N VAL A 233 4.03 -20.73 -12.26
CA VAL A 233 3.26 -21.95 -12.44
C VAL A 233 4.02 -23.12 -11.79
N PRO A 234 3.39 -23.86 -10.86
CA PRO A 234 4.03 -24.99 -10.23
C PRO A 234 4.46 -26.06 -11.24
N GLY A 235 5.64 -26.62 -11.04
CA GLY A 235 6.18 -27.65 -11.92
C GLY A 235 7.32 -28.46 -11.29
N GLU A 236 7.79 -29.48 -11.98
CA GLU A 236 8.92 -30.27 -11.56
C GLU A 236 10.22 -29.73 -12.16
N GLY A 237 11.23 -29.55 -11.32
CA GLY A 237 12.54 -29.09 -11.75
C GLY A 237 12.54 -27.65 -12.25
N CYS A 238 11.67 -26.77 -11.70
CA CYS A 238 11.61 -25.36 -12.06
C CYS A 238 12.91 -24.63 -11.73
N ALA A 239 13.40 -23.84 -12.67
CA ALA A 239 14.55 -22.96 -12.51
C ALA A 239 14.42 -21.77 -13.46
N ASN A 240 14.98 -20.61 -13.07
CA ASN A 240 15.01 -19.42 -13.90
C ASN A 240 16.41 -19.19 -14.45
N GLU A 241 16.52 -18.97 -15.75
CA GLU A 241 17.74 -18.58 -16.44
C GLU A 241 17.63 -17.13 -16.91
N TRP A 242 18.54 -16.27 -16.43
CA TRP A 242 18.65 -14.91 -16.87
C TRP A 242 19.65 -14.81 -18.00
N CYS A 243 19.21 -14.25 -19.12
CA CYS A 243 19.99 -14.08 -20.33
C CYS A 243 20.46 -12.61 -20.48
N GLU A 244 20.73 -12.20 -21.70
CA GLU A 244 21.18 -10.85 -22.05
C GLU A 244 20.12 -9.79 -21.82
N ALA A 245 20.55 -8.54 -21.69
CA ALA A 245 19.67 -7.38 -21.63
C ALA A 245 18.94 -7.17 -22.96
N VAL A 246 17.72 -6.64 -22.89
CA VAL A 246 16.97 -6.17 -24.07
C VAL A 246 17.65 -4.89 -24.60
N GLY A 247 18.05 -4.90 -25.87
CA GLY A 247 18.73 -3.79 -26.50
C GLY A 247 17.87 -2.53 -26.59
N ASP A 248 18.46 -1.36 -26.40
CA ASP A 248 17.76 -0.07 -26.45
C ASP A 248 17.11 0.15 -27.81
N GLU A 249 17.81 -0.14 -28.92
CA GLU A 249 17.27 -0.01 -30.28
C GLU A 249 15.99 -0.83 -30.50
N GLN A 250 15.93 -2.04 -29.94
CA GLN A 250 14.77 -2.90 -30.01
C GLN A 250 13.60 -2.35 -29.17
N TYR A 251 13.92 -1.85 -28.00
CA TYR A 251 12.92 -1.36 -27.05
C TYR A 251 12.35 0.02 -27.46
N GLU A 252 13.20 0.94 -27.95
CA GLU A 252 12.77 2.29 -28.35
C GLU A 252 11.83 2.30 -29.57
N CYS A 253 11.77 1.20 -30.33
CA CYS A 253 10.80 1.04 -31.41
C CYS A 253 9.36 0.77 -30.92
N LEU A 254 9.18 0.47 -29.61
CA LEU A 254 7.87 0.22 -29.00
C LEU A 254 7.26 1.56 -28.59
N LYS A 255 6.15 1.93 -29.21
CA LYS A 255 5.47 3.22 -28.97
C LYS A 255 4.04 3.00 -28.50
#